data_cb2e3748e25a220c096a8556a966f8dd
#
_entry.id   cb2e3748e25a220c096a8556a966f8dd
#
_cell.length_a   1.000
_cell.length_b   1.000
_cell.length_c   1.000
_cell.angle_alpha   90.00
_cell.angle_beta   90.00
_cell.angle_gamma   90.00
#
_symmetry.space_group_name_H-M   'P 1'
#
loop_
_entity.id
_entity.type
_entity.pdbx_description
1 polymer ?
#
loop_
_entity_poly.entity_id
_entity_poly.type
_entity_poly.pdbx_seq_one_letter_code
_entity_poly.pdbx_strand_id
1 'polypeptide(L)'
;MKNMFVKGAIFGYLFLLMSSCNTNEEKATPVSIDKEQIKKEIQARENEFAEIYNSGELKKIGYYADDAITFYQNMAPITSKAERLEFLKPDMNSDSNIISFKTNEIFASNDGDQVLEIGAYTVVDSTNTVISSGNYMSLFEKRDGKYVCLRDMSASDMPLDEFDE
;
A
#
# COMPACT_ATOMS: atom_id res chain seq x y z
N MET A 1 36.40 -86.99 -11.48
CA MET A 1 36.13 -87.12 -10.04
C MET A 1 36.32 -85.80 -9.38
N LYS A 2 35.31 -85.51 -8.58
CA LYS A 2 35.26 -84.47 -7.51
C LYS A 2 35.28 -83.03 -7.85
N ASN A 3 34.13 -82.52 -7.86
CA ASN A 3 33.57 -81.28 -7.29
C ASN A 3 34.40 -80.67 -6.19
N MET A 4 34.55 -79.33 -6.25
CA MET A 4 34.44 -78.62 -4.99
C MET A 4 33.92 -77.21 -5.25
N PHE A 5 32.83 -76.98 -4.61
CA PHE A 5 32.14 -75.72 -4.48
C PHE A 5 33.00 -74.61 -3.93
N VAL A 6 33.00 -73.47 -4.56
CA VAL A 6 33.30 -72.22 -3.86
C VAL A 6 32.06 -71.32 -3.98
N LYS A 7 31.28 -71.36 -2.94
CA LYS A 7 30.28 -70.35 -2.66
C LYS A 7 31.06 -69.08 -2.25
N GLY A 8 31.33 -68.23 -3.16
CA GLY A 8 31.83 -66.91 -2.87
C GLY A 8 30.60 -65.97 -2.72
N ALA A 9 30.37 -65.55 -1.50
CA ALA A 9 29.33 -64.61 -1.15
C ALA A 9 29.57 -63.26 -1.87
N ILE A 10 28.66 -62.93 -2.77
CA ILE A 10 28.50 -61.58 -3.27
C ILE A 10 27.84 -60.80 -2.14
N PHE A 11 28.65 -60.29 -1.22
CA PHE A 11 28.19 -59.34 -0.26
C PHE A 11 28.17 -57.99 -0.94
N GLY A 12 26.98 -57.55 -1.22
CA GLY A 12 26.68 -56.32 -1.92
C GLY A 12 27.31 -55.14 -1.28
N TYR A 13 28.14 -54.46 -2.04
CA TYR A 13 28.61 -53.11 -1.75
C TYR A 13 27.51 -52.14 -2.23
N LEU A 14 26.42 -52.11 -1.46
CA LEU A 14 25.42 -51.08 -1.61
C LEU A 14 25.95 -49.88 -0.84
N PHE A 15 26.93 -49.20 -1.46
CA PHE A 15 27.35 -47.89 -1.02
C PHE A 15 26.22 -46.92 -1.39
N LEU A 16 25.37 -46.66 -0.42
CA LEU A 16 24.44 -45.55 -0.44
C LEU A 16 25.24 -44.26 -0.70
N LEU A 17 25.16 -43.80 -1.93
CA LEU A 17 25.49 -42.42 -2.29
C LEU A 17 24.41 -41.58 -1.60
N MET A 18 24.61 -41.26 -0.34
CA MET A 18 24.00 -40.12 0.30
C MET A 18 24.57 -38.89 -0.42
N SER A 19 24.00 -38.57 -1.58
CA SER A 19 24.10 -37.25 -2.15
C SER A 19 23.46 -36.30 -1.15
N SER A 20 24.27 -35.84 -0.21
CA SER A 20 23.96 -34.68 0.60
C SER A 20 23.75 -33.54 -0.40
N CYS A 21 22.48 -33.30 -0.76
CA CYS A 21 22.09 -32.01 -1.28
C CYS A 21 22.40 -30.99 -0.18
N ASN A 22 23.60 -30.46 -0.24
CA ASN A 22 23.92 -29.24 0.45
C ASN A 22 23.17 -28.15 -0.34
N THR A 23 21.89 -28.00 -0.06
CA THR A 23 21.19 -26.77 -0.36
C THR A 23 21.85 -25.73 0.51
N ASN A 24 22.87 -25.06 -0.03
CA ASN A 24 23.20 -23.74 0.42
C ASN A 24 21.93 -22.92 0.18
N GLU A 25 21.04 -22.89 1.15
CA GLU A 25 20.13 -21.76 1.27
C GLU A 25 21.05 -20.54 1.41
N GLU A 26 21.30 -19.87 0.30
CA GLU A 26 21.71 -18.48 0.36
C GLU A 26 20.68 -17.81 1.25
N LYS A 27 21.06 -17.60 2.51
CA LYS A 27 20.32 -16.70 3.38
C LYS A 27 20.31 -15.38 2.66
N ALA A 28 19.21 -15.10 1.96
CA ALA A 28 18.96 -13.80 1.40
C ALA A 28 19.24 -12.80 2.51
N THR A 29 20.26 -12.00 2.34
CA THR A 29 20.59 -10.91 3.25
C THR A 29 19.30 -10.10 3.37
N PRO A 30 18.73 -9.89 4.56
CA PRO A 30 17.51 -9.12 4.68
C PRO A 30 17.77 -7.76 4.03
N VAL A 31 17.03 -7.44 2.99
CA VAL A 31 17.07 -6.12 2.37
C VAL A 31 16.63 -5.16 3.46
N SER A 32 17.55 -4.36 3.97
CA SER A 32 17.21 -3.32 4.94
C SER A 32 16.48 -2.22 4.19
N ILE A 33 15.16 -2.20 4.30
CA ILE A 33 14.34 -1.12 3.74
C ILE A 33 14.57 0.16 4.55
N ASP A 34 14.72 1.28 3.86
CA ASP A 34 14.78 2.60 4.48
C ASP A 34 13.33 3.13 4.69
N LYS A 35 12.78 2.87 5.88
CA LYS A 35 11.42 3.29 6.22
C LYS A 35 11.23 4.81 6.21
N GLU A 36 12.26 5.57 6.55
CA GLU A 36 12.19 7.03 6.53
C GLU A 36 12.12 7.55 5.09
N GLN A 37 12.87 6.92 4.18
CA GLN A 37 12.77 7.24 2.76
C GLN A 37 11.39 6.88 2.20
N ILE A 38 10.88 5.68 2.52
CA ILE A 38 9.53 5.26 2.11
C ILE A 38 8.49 6.26 2.63
N LYS A 39 8.56 6.66 3.90
CA LYS A 39 7.62 7.64 4.47
C LYS A 39 7.65 8.97 3.72
N LYS A 40 8.82 9.44 3.31
CA LYS A 40 8.95 10.66 2.49
C LYS A 40 8.32 10.48 1.11
N GLU A 41 8.49 9.31 0.48
CA GLU A 41 7.88 9.00 -0.81
C GLU A 41 6.35 8.97 -0.73
N ILE A 42 5.79 8.37 0.34
CA ILE A 42 4.34 8.36 0.59
C ILE A 42 3.83 9.78 0.83
N GLN A 43 4.45 10.57 1.72
CA GLN A 43 4.06 11.97 1.93
C GLN A 43 4.13 12.80 0.63
N ALA A 44 5.09 12.52 -0.25
CA ALA A 44 5.17 13.18 -1.55
C ALA A 44 3.98 12.82 -2.45
N ARG A 45 3.46 11.58 -2.37
CA ARG A 45 2.24 11.15 -3.08
C ARG A 45 1.00 11.88 -2.56
N GLU A 46 0.89 12.04 -1.25
CA GLU A 46 -0.17 12.82 -0.62
C GLU A 46 -0.13 14.30 -1.04
N ASN A 47 1.06 14.88 -1.07
CA ASN A 47 1.24 16.28 -1.52
C ASN A 47 0.87 16.44 -3.00
N GLU A 48 1.28 15.51 -3.88
CA GLU A 48 0.91 15.52 -5.30
C GLU A 48 -0.61 15.42 -5.49
N PHE A 49 -1.28 14.56 -4.71
CA PHE A 49 -2.73 14.47 -4.73
C PHE A 49 -3.37 15.79 -4.29
N ALA A 50 -2.95 16.36 -3.16
CA ALA A 50 -3.49 17.61 -2.64
C ALA A 50 -3.28 18.77 -3.64
N GLU A 51 -2.11 18.89 -4.26
CA GLU A 51 -1.81 19.93 -5.26
C GLU A 51 -2.76 19.83 -6.45
N ILE A 52 -2.92 18.62 -7.02
CA ILE A 52 -3.81 18.40 -8.16
C ILE A 52 -5.28 18.61 -7.77
N TYR A 53 -5.69 18.14 -6.60
CA TYR A 53 -7.02 18.32 -6.06
C TYR A 53 -7.34 19.81 -5.90
N ASN A 54 -6.50 20.55 -5.22
CA ASN A 54 -6.68 21.97 -4.96
C ASN A 54 -6.62 22.83 -6.24
N SER A 55 -5.94 22.36 -7.30
CA SER A 55 -5.88 23.06 -8.59
C SER A 55 -7.10 22.86 -9.50
N GLY A 56 -7.98 21.94 -9.16
CA GLY A 56 -9.12 21.58 -10.02
C GLY A 56 -8.81 20.65 -11.19
N GLU A 57 -7.58 20.18 -11.33
CA GLU A 57 -7.14 19.39 -12.49
C GLU A 57 -7.30 17.86 -12.28
N LEU A 58 -8.45 17.41 -11.77
CA LEU A 58 -8.71 16.00 -11.36
C LEU A 58 -8.27 14.93 -12.35
N LYS A 59 -8.35 15.19 -13.64
CA LYS A 59 -7.93 14.23 -14.67
C LYS A 59 -6.45 13.89 -14.61
N LYS A 60 -5.64 14.72 -13.95
CA LYS A 60 -4.21 14.52 -13.74
C LYS A 60 -3.88 13.70 -12.50
N ILE A 61 -4.87 13.35 -11.67
CA ILE A 61 -4.64 12.55 -10.47
C ILE A 61 -4.07 11.18 -10.86
N GLY A 62 -2.78 10.99 -10.57
CA GLY A 62 -2.06 9.74 -10.73
C GLY A 62 -1.81 9.00 -9.41
N TYR A 63 -2.56 9.33 -8.38
CA TYR A 63 -2.45 8.79 -7.03
C TYR A 63 -2.98 7.36 -6.94
N TYR A 64 -4.11 7.07 -7.57
CA TYR A 64 -4.79 5.79 -7.49
C TYR A 64 -4.33 4.81 -8.56
N ALA A 65 -4.24 3.54 -8.18
CA ALA A 65 -4.16 2.44 -9.15
C ALA A 65 -5.47 2.30 -9.94
N ASP A 66 -5.42 1.68 -11.12
CA ASP A 66 -6.62 1.46 -11.94
C ASP A 66 -7.64 0.54 -11.25
N ASP A 67 -7.18 -0.39 -10.42
CA ASP A 67 -7.97 -1.32 -9.62
C ASP A 67 -8.18 -0.86 -8.16
N ALA A 68 -8.00 0.43 -7.89
CA ALA A 68 -8.20 0.99 -6.56
C ALA A 68 -9.66 0.95 -6.12
N ILE A 69 -9.87 0.74 -4.82
CA ILE A 69 -11.18 0.83 -4.16
C ILE A 69 -11.06 1.82 -3.00
N THR A 70 -11.98 2.78 -2.96
CA THR A 70 -12.04 3.81 -1.93
C THR A 70 -13.28 3.62 -1.06
N PHE A 71 -13.11 3.76 0.26
CA PHE A 71 -14.16 3.56 1.25
C PHE A 71 -14.44 4.88 1.97
N TYR A 72 -15.62 5.42 1.77
CA TYR A 72 -16.08 6.60 2.49
C TYR A 72 -17.19 6.24 3.47
N GLN A 73 -17.32 7.04 4.51
CA GLN A 73 -18.34 6.84 5.52
C GLN A 73 -19.75 6.91 4.90
N ASN A 74 -20.63 6.01 5.34
CA ASN A 74 -22.06 5.96 4.97
C ASN A 74 -22.37 5.76 3.47
N MET A 75 -21.43 5.23 2.68
CA MET A 75 -21.67 4.93 1.27
C MET A 75 -21.06 3.61 0.84
N ALA A 76 -21.52 3.08 -0.30
CA ALA A 76 -20.93 1.91 -0.91
C ALA A 76 -19.49 2.21 -1.38
N PRO A 77 -18.57 1.19 -1.39
CA PRO A 77 -17.24 1.40 -1.91
C PRO A 77 -17.24 1.88 -3.36
N ILE A 78 -16.39 2.85 -3.66
CA ILE A 78 -16.14 3.34 -5.02
C ILE A 78 -15.11 2.45 -5.67
N THR A 79 -15.50 1.74 -6.75
CA THR A 79 -14.67 0.71 -7.39
C THR A 79 -14.11 1.08 -8.74
N SER A 80 -14.55 2.20 -9.32
CA SER A 80 -14.08 2.64 -10.63
C SER A 80 -13.46 4.03 -10.59
N LYS A 81 -12.50 4.27 -11.50
CA LYS A 81 -11.89 5.60 -11.68
C LYS A 81 -12.92 6.66 -12.04
N ALA A 82 -13.92 6.30 -12.85
CA ALA A 82 -14.96 7.25 -13.28
C ALA A 82 -15.82 7.72 -12.10
N GLU A 83 -16.30 6.77 -11.27
CA GLU A 83 -17.07 7.09 -10.05
C GLU A 83 -16.24 7.92 -9.07
N ARG A 84 -14.96 7.60 -8.90
CA ARG A 84 -14.06 8.35 -8.01
C ARG A 84 -13.87 9.78 -8.49
N LEU A 85 -13.64 9.99 -9.78
CA LEU A 85 -13.54 11.34 -10.34
C LEU A 85 -14.84 12.13 -10.20
N GLU A 86 -15.98 11.46 -10.34
CA GLU A 86 -17.30 12.10 -10.16
C GLU A 86 -17.54 12.49 -8.69
N PHE A 87 -17.18 11.61 -7.77
CA PHE A 87 -17.27 11.87 -6.32
C PHE A 87 -16.41 13.06 -5.88
N LEU A 88 -15.21 13.18 -6.42
CA LEU A 88 -14.29 14.27 -6.07
C LEU A 88 -14.71 15.65 -6.63
N LYS A 89 -15.52 15.69 -7.70
CA LYS A 89 -15.93 16.95 -8.36
C LYS A 89 -16.68 17.96 -7.50
N PRO A 90 -17.68 17.55 -6.67
CA PRO A 90 -18.47 18.51 -5.90
C PRO A 90 -17.64 19.37 -4.95
N ASP A 91 -16.63 18.76 -4.31
CA ASP A 91 -15.79 19.45 -3.32
C ASP A 91 -14.84 20.45 -3.97
N MET A 92 -14.56 20.27 -5.26
CA MET A 92 -13.69 21.17 -6.03
C MET A 92 -14.37 22.42 -6.56
N ASN A 93 -15.69 22.45 -6.58
CA ASN A 93 -16.46 23.64 -6.99
C ASN A 93 -16.58 24.69 -5.88
N SER A 94 -16.07 24.40 -4.68
CA SER A 94 -15.89 25.39 -3.63
C SER A 94 -14.53 26.08 -3.88
N ASP A 95 -14.53 27.15 -4.63
CA ASP A 95 -13.37 27.89 -5.17
C ASP A 95 -12.34 28.38 -4.12
N SER A 96 -12.44 27.96 -2.87
CA SER A 96 -11.62 28.49 -1.78
C SER A 96 -11.15 27.47 -0.74
N ASN A 97 -11.60 26.22 -0.82
CA ASN A 97 -11.22 25.22 0.19
C ASN A 97 -9.92 24.51 -0.20
N ILE A 98 -9.00 24.43 0.73
CA ILE A 98 -7.67 23.84 0.54
C ILE A 98 -7.56 22.60 1.40
N ILE A 99 -7.37 21.44 0.77
CA ILE A 99 -7.06 20.19 1.49
C ILE A 99 -5.55 20.02 1.64
N SER A 100 -5.15 19.44 2.75
CA SER A 100 -3.79 19.00 3.02
C SER A 100 -3.77 17.66 3.75
N PHE A 101 -2.69 16.91 3.58
CA PHE A 101 -2.49 15.60 4.17
C PHE A 101 -1.17 15.53 4.92
N LYS A 102 -1.15 14.75 5.99
CA LYS A 102 0.04 14.49 6.79
C LYS A 102 0.16 13.01 7.06
N THR A 103 1.21 12.39 6.55
CA THR A 103 1.61 11.03 6.87
C THR A 103 2.12 10.95 8.31
N ASN A 104 1.37 10.32 9.22
CA ASN A 104 1.77 10.16 10.61
C ASN A 104 2.66 8.92 10.77
N GLU A 105 2.24 7.79 10.23
CA GLU A 105 2.88 6.49 10.41
C GLU A 105 2.82 5.65 9.15
N ILE A 106 3.79 4.78 8.95
CA ILE A 106 3.79 3.77 7.88
C ILE A 106 4.17 2.39 8.39
N PHE A 107 3.60 1.35 7.77
CA PHE A 107 3.97 -0.04 7.91
C PHE A 107 4.31 -0.59 6.54
N ALA A 108 5.57 -0.92 6.30
CA ALA A 108 6.03 -1.42 5.02
C ALA A 108 6.28 -2.93 5.08
N SER A 109 6.02 -3.62 3.95
CA SER A 109 6.44 -5.01 3.74
C SER A 109 7.97 -5.13 3.76
N ASN A 110 8.49 -6.35 3.90
CA ASN A 110 9.93 -6.59 4.02
C ASN A 110 10.74 -6.15 2.79
N ASP A 111 10.11 -6.13 1.62
CA ASP A 111 10.68 -5.68 0.34
C ASP A 111 10.41 -4.19 0.07
N GLY A 112 9.53 -3.56 0.85
CA GLY A 112 9.13 -2.17 0.69
C GLY A 112 8.13 -1.94 -0.44
N ASP A 113 7.60 -2.98 -1.08
CA ASP A 113 6.69 -2.84 -2.22
C ASP A 113 5.24 -2.54 -1.80
N GLN A 114 4.85 -2.94 -0.59
CA GLN A 114 3.56 -2.60 0.00
C GLN A 114 3.73 -1.73 1.24
N VAL A 115 2.92 -0.68 1.33
CA VAL A 115 2.95 0.27 2.45
C VAL A 115 1.53 0.57 2.90
N LEU A 116 1.25 0.30 4.17
CA LEU A 116 0.08 0.83 4.85
C LEU A 116 0.47 2.16 5.49
N GLU A 117 -0.23 3.22 5.12
CA GLU A 117 -0.11 4.55 5.71
C GLU A 117 -1.25 4.80 6.67
N ILE A 118 -0.94 5.52 7.75
CA ILE A 118 -1.91 6.16 8.63
C ILE A 118 -1.59 7.65 8.64
N GLY A 119 -2.58 8.47 8.30
CA GLY A 119 -2.41 9.90 8.19
C GLY A 119 -3.60 10.70 8.70
N ALA A 120 -3.49 12.01 8.62
CA ALA A 120 -4.55 12.95 8.92
C ALA A 120 -4.73 13.93 7.77
N TYR A 121 -5.97 14.31 7.49
CA TYR A 121 -6.28 15.36 6.54
C TYR A 121 -6.89 16.57 7.24
N THR A 122 -6.74 17.73 6.63
CA THR A 122 -7.35 18.98 7.06
C THR A 122 -7.81 19.74 5.83
N VAL A 123 -9.03 20.28 5.91
CA VAL A 123 -9.58 21.21 4.90
C VAL A 123 -9.81 22.56 5.55
N VAL A 124 -9.27 23.60 4.95
CA VAL A 124 -9.46 24.98 5.40
C VAL A 124 -10.19 25.80 4.33
N ASP A 125 -10.96 26.77 4.77
CA ASP A 125 -11.59 27.76 3.89
C ASP A 125 -10.63 28.92 3.52
N SER A 126 -11.12 29.88 2.76
CA SER A 126 -10.36 31.09 2.34
C SER A 126 -9.87 31.97 3.49
N THR A 127 -10.39 31.77 4.72
CA THR A 127 -9.96 32.49 5.92
C THR A 127 -8.96 31.70 6.75
N ASN A 128 -8.51 30.51 6.28
CA ASN A 128 -7.73 29.51 7.00
C ASN A 128 -8.45 28.92 8.23
N THR A 129 -9.78 28.96 8.24
CA THR A 129 -10.57 28.26 9.27
C THR A 129 -10.71 26.79 8.88
N VAL A 130 -10.46 25.87 9.82
CA VAL A 130 -10.67 24.45 9.60
C VAL A 130 -12.16 24.17 9.49
N ILE A 131 -12.60 23.66 8.32
CA ILE A 131 -13.99 23.32 8.03
C ILE A 131 -14.23 21.81 7.96
N SER A 132 -13.16 21.03 7.80
CA SER A 132 -13.20 19.57 7.87
C SER A 132 -11.85 19.03 8.29
N SER A 133 -11.83 17.96 9.07
CA SER A 133 -10.63 17.21 9.41
C SER A 133 -10.97 15.76 9.70
N GLY A 134 -9.92 14.93 9.75
CA GLY A 134 -10.08 13.52 10.07
C GLY A 134 -8.80 12.72 9.86
N ASN A 135 -8.97 11.42 9.97
CA ASN A 135 -7.90 10.46 9.79
C ASN A 135 -8.17 9.59 8.59
N TYR A 136 -7.10 9.08 7.99
CA TYR A 136 -7.21 8.15 6.87
C TYR A 136 -6.21 7.01 7.00
N MET A 137 -6.49 5.95 6.25
CA MET A 137 -5.66 4.77 6.09
C MET A 137 -5.58 4.44 4.63
N SER A 138 -4.36 4.37 4.08
CA SER A 138 -4.13 4.10 2.67
C SER A 138 -3.15 2.94 2.49
N LEU A 139 -3.55 1.95 1.67
CA LEU A 139 -2.66 0.87 1.24
C LEU A 139 -2.09 1.21 -0.11
N PHE A 140 -0.77 1.35 -0.16
CA PHE A 140 -0.01 1.56 -1.39
C PHE A 140 0.67 0.28 -1.85
N GLU A 141 0.87 0.20 -3.16
CA GLU A 141 1.72 -0.77 -3.82
C GLU A 141 2.67 -0.05 -4.79
N LYS A 142 3.91 -0.53 -4.87
CA LYS A 142 4.89 0.00 -5.80
C LYS A 142 4.70 -0.62 -7.17
N ARG A 143 4.22 0.17 -8.14
CA ARG A 143 4.04 -0.22 -9.54
C ARG A 143 4.91 0.67 -10.42
N ASP A 144 5.73 0.07 -11.29
CA ASP A 144 6.65 0.79 -12.17
C ASP A 144 7.53 1.81 -11.43
N GLY A 145 7.97 1.45 -10.21
CA GLY A 145 8.85 2.28 -9.38
C GLY A 145 8.15 3.41 -8.62
N LYS A 146 6.83 3.56 -8.72
CA LYS A 146 6.02 4.55 -8.00
C LYS A 146 5.01 3.87 -7.07
N TYR A 147 4.79 4.45 -5.90
CA TYR A 147 3.68 4.06 -5.06
C TYR A 147 2.35 4.58 -5.63
N VAL A 148 1.38 3.68 -5.76
CA VAL A 148 -0.01 3.98 -6.14
C VAL A 148 -0.95 3.43 -5.08
N CYS A 149 -1.99 4.19 -4.73
CA CYS A 149 -2.97 3.78 -3.73
C CYS A 149 -3.90 2.71 -4.30
N LEU A 150 -3.97 1.57 -3.61
CA LEU A 150 -4.87 0.46 -3.92
C LEU A 150 -6.18 0.55 -3.16
N ARG A 151 -6.08 0.91 -1.88
CA ARG A 151 -7.21 0.99 -0.96
C ARG A 151 -7.01 2.20 -0.07
N ASP A 152 -8.03 3.00 0.06
CA ASP A 152 -8.05 4.05 1.07
C ASP A 152 -9.39 4.09 1.79
N MET A 153 -9.35 4.57 2.99
CA MET A 153 -10.53 4.86 3.78
C MET A 153 -10.28 6.08 4.65
N SER A 154 -11.30 6.88 4.87
CA SER A 154 -11.20 8.04 5.72
C SER A 154 -12.41 8.12 6.66
N ALA A 155 -12.19 8.76 7.80
CA ALA A 155 -13.21 9.07 8.79
C ALA A 155 -12.99 10.50 9.29
N SER A 156 -14.06 11.29 9.34
CA SER A 156 -14.03 12.62 9.93
C SER A 156 -13.90 12.52 11.45
N ASP A 157 -13.16 13.43 12.04
CA ASP A 157 -13.09 13.66 13.50
C ASP A 157 -13.91 14.89 13.93
N MET A 158 -14.63 15.50 12.99
CA MET A 158 -15.57 16.57 13.29
C MET A 158 -16.77 16.02 14.04
N PRO A 159 -17.35 16.79 14.97
CA PRO A 159 -18.59 16.41 15.64
C PRO A 159 -19.65 16.04 14.60
N LEU A 160 -20.41 14.98 14.87
CA LEU A 160 -21.63 14.73 14.12
C LEU A 160 -22.60 15.86 14.47
N ASP A 161 -23.12 16.54 13.47
CA ASP A 161 -24.21 17.48 13.70
C ASP A 161 -25.34 16.68 14.38
N GLU A 162 -25.77 17.13 15.57
CA GLU A 162 -26.97 16.57 16.18
C GLU A 162 -28.08 16.85 15.17
N PHE A 163 -28.60 15.78 14.56
CA PHE A 163 -29.78 15.92 13.71
C PHE A 163 -30.89 16.47 14.62
N ASP A 164 -31.28 17.71 14.41
CA ASP A 164 -32.42 18.32 15.03
C ASP A 164 -33.62 17.40 14.78
N GLU A 165 -34.16 16.80 15.86
CA GLU A 165 -35.36 15.96 15.83
C GLU A 165 -36.62 16.78 15.48
#